data_c5f6dfa82d13bdfbcf5e49980a7172c1
#
_entry.id   c5f6dfa82d13bdfbcf5e49980a7172c1
#
_cell.length_a   1.000
_cell.length_b   1.000
_cell.length_c   1.000
_cell.angle_alpha   90.00
_cell.angle_beta   90.00
_cell.angle_gamma   90.00
#
_symmetry.space_group_name_H-M   'P 1'
#
loop_
_entity.id
_entity.type
_entity.pdbx_description
1 polymer ?
#
loop_
_entity_poly.entity_id
_entity_poly.type
_entity_poly.pdbx_seq_one_letter_code
_entity_poly.pdbx_strand_id
1 'polypeptide(L)'
;MSLMRTATHPTLYRIHPVSFRDGNGDGVGDVPGMMAALPYLKMLAVDGLLLPQALPPEAGAEVAGHGLALWHSEGPNRICRSAAPDQHYARGVLALEVMPFSVEKLVAVLNTHRHRLAENVWSTGEADQPRVVSHWGQGDLRSAQAFLTLLALLPAPICLYQGEELGLPHAAGLQEPHGAQTPMPWHEAPEQVTAGEIHWYQQVAIEHRALAISRQQHDNNSTLRYCQALLALRQLPVIQHGELSSVSQQDGVIRLLITHQDQCLEALINLQPYTQPAVPSEATIPLAWQHGVQQEDQQWFLAGFASAIFTRNVNCESRGVTHG
;
A
#
# COMPACT_ATOMS: atom_id res chain seq x y z
N MET A 1 -21.15 -11.73 17.11
CA MET A 1 -20.16 -10.71 17.54
C MET A 1 -18.82 -11.11 16.90
N SER A 2 -18.48 -10.49 15.78
CA SER A 2 -17.15 -10.66 15.18
C SER A 2 -16.18 -9.86 16.04
N LEU A 3 -15.25 -10.55 16.72
CA LEU A 3 -14.17 -9.90 17.45
C LEU A 3 -13.40 -9.04 16.43
N MET A 4 -13.38 -7.72 16.62
CA MET A 4 -12.46 -6.85 15.89
C MET A 4 -11.04 -7.42 16.08
N ARG A 5 -10.43 -7.92 15.00
CA ARG A 5 -9.02 -8.31 15.02
C ARG A 5 -8.23 -7.01 15.21
N THR A 6 -7.64 -6.81 16.34
CA THR A 6 -6.66 -5.75 16.55
C THR A 6 -5.35 -6.21 15.90
N ALA A 7 -5.16 -5.87 14.64
CA ALA A 7 -3.87 -6.07 13.99
C ALA A 7 -2.80 -5.24 14.72
N THR A 8 -1.65 -5.84 14.98
CA THR A 8 -0.52 -5.15 15.60
C THR A 8 0.00 -4.05 14.68
N HIS A 9 0.05 -4.35 13.38
CA HIS A 9 0.42 -3.42 12.32
C HIS A 9 -0.76 -3.26 11.34
N PRO A 10 -1.73 -2.37 11.64
CA PRO A 10 -2.92 -2.22 10.83
C PRO A 10 -2.61 -1.71 9.42
N THR A 11 -3.43 -2.13 8.49
CA THR A 11 -3.51 -1.59 7.12
C THR A 11 -4.64 -0.59 7.07
N LEU A 12 -4.34 0.68 6.89
CA LEU A 12 -5.31 1.75 6.74
C LEU A 12 -5.55 2.05 5.26
N TYR A 13 -6.72 2.58 4.96
CA TYR A 13 -7.07 3.08 3.63
C TYR A 13 -7.45 4.54 3.74
N ARG A 14 -6.68 5.42 3.11
CA ARG A 14 -6.90 6.86 3.13
C ARG A 14 -7.86 7.28 2.04
N ILE A 15 -8.92 7.91 2.45
CA ILE A 15 -9.98 8.44 1.58
C ILE A 15 -9.82 9.95 1.44
N HIS A 16 -9.88 10.43 0.19
CA HIS A 16 -10.10 11.83 -0.16
C HIS A 16 -11.60 12.01 -0.42
N PRO A 17 -12.40 12.53 0.54
CA PRO A 17 -13.85 12.38 0.53
C PRO A 17 -14.53 12.89 -0.74
N VAL A 18 -14.15 14.09 -1.20
CA VAL A 18 -14.81 14.75 -2.35
C VAL A 18 -14.64 14.03 -3.70
N SER A 19 -13.66 13.11 -3.80
CA SER A 19 -13.39 12.36 -5.03
C SER A 19 -13.45 10.84 -4.85
N PHE A 20 -13.93 10.36 -3.69
CA PHE A 20 -13.98 8.94 -3.45
C PHE A 20 -15.20 8.29 -4.11
N ARG A 21 -16.39 8.64 -3.68
CA ARG A 21 -17.64 8.14 -4.26
C ARG A 21 -18.80 9.10 -4.01
N ASP A 22 -19.50 9.44 -5.06
CA ASP A 22 -20.73 10.20 -5.03
C ASP A 22 -21.91 9.26 -4.67
N GLY A 23 -22.67 9.61 -3.65
CA GLY A 23 -23.84 8.85 -3.20
C GLY A 23 -25.16 9.48 -3.57
N ASN A 24 -25.17 10.78 -3.89
CA ASN A 24 -26.40 11.54 -4.15
C ASN A 24 -26.55 11.95 -5.63
N GLY A 25 -25.53 11.79 -6.46
CA GLY A 25 -25.54 12.06 -7.90
C GLY A 25 -25.23 13.50 -8.27
N ASP A 26 -24.61 14.28 -7.37
CA ASP A 26 -24.22 15.67 -7.64
C ASP A 26 -22.79 15.80 -8.21
N GLY A 27 -22.08 14.68 -8.34
CA GLY A 27 -20.71 14.59 -8.85
C GLY A 27 -19.66 14.81 -7.77
N VAL A 28 -20.02 14.97 -6.52
CA VAL A 28 -19.10 15.18 -5.39
C VAL A 28 -19.20 13.99 -4.43
N GLY A 29 -18.07 13.45 -4.04
CA GLY A 29 -18.03 12.38 -3.04
C GLY A 29 -18.56 12.84 -1.69
N ASP A 30 -19.34 11.97 -1.07
CA ASP A 30 -20.04 12.24 0.17
C ASP A 30 -20.01 11.06 1.15
N VAL A 31 -20.59 11.26 2.35
CA VAL A 31 -20.69 10.20 3.38
C VAL A 31 -21.55 9.03 2.88
N PRO A 32 -22.76 9.24 2.29
CA PRO A 32 -23.52 8.14 1.69
C PRO A 32 -22.74 7.30 0.68
N GLY A 33 -22.00 7.95 -0.22
CA GLY A 33 -21.15 7.27 -1.20
C GLY A 33 -20.04 6.46 -0.52
N MET A 34 -19.41 7.00 0.51
CA MET A 34 -18.41 6.28 1.30
C MET A 34 -19.03 5.07 1.99
N MET A 35 -20.23 5.18 2.59
CA MET A 35 -20.93 4.05 3.20
C MET A 35 -21.25 2.95 2.17
N ALA A 36 -21.70 3.34 0.98
CA ALA A 36 -21.94 2.40 -0.11
C ALA A 36 -20.67 1.67 -0.61
N ALA A 37 -19.48 2.18 -0.30
CA ALA A 37 -18.20 1.57 -0.64
C ALA A 37 -17.64 0.63 0.46
N LEU A 38 -18.24 0.56 1.64
CA LEU A 38 -17.75 -0.29 2.74
C LEU A 38 -17.59 -1.77 2.37
N PRO A 39 -18.48 -2.40 1.59
CA PRO A 39 -18.28 -3.78 1.11
C PRO A 39 -17.01 -3.95 0.28
N TYR A 40 -16.67 -2.97 -0.56
CA TYR A 40 -15.41 -2.97 -1.33
C TYR A 40 -14.19 -2.88 -0.42
N LEU A 41 -14.19 -1.96 0.54
CA LEU A 41 -13.09 -1.78 1.48
C LEU A 41 -12.88 -3.02 2.37
N LYS A 42 -13.98 -3.69 2.75
CA LYS A 42 -13.92 -4.96 3.46
C LYS A 42 -13.35 -6.09 2.59
N MET A 43 -13.71 -6.14 1.30
CA MET A 43 -13.16 -7.10 0.35
C MET A 43 -11.67 -6.86 0.11
N LEU A 44 -11.21 -5.62 0.17
CA LEU A 44 -9.80 -5.26 0.09
C LEU A 44 -9.01 -5.71 1.33
N ALA A 45 -9.71 -6.08 2.41
CA ALA A 45 -9.15 -6.56 3.68
C ALA A 45 -8.29 -5.53 4.43
N VAL A 46 -8.63 -4.25 4.33
CA VAL A 46 -8.05 -3.21 5.18
C VAL A 46 -8.62 -3.26 6.60
N ASP A 47 -7.86 -2.82 7.59
CA ASP A 47 -8.26 -2.84 9.00
C ASP A 47 -8.99 -1.57 9.43
N GLY A 48 -8.83 -0.48 8.67
CA GLY A 48 -9.45 0.79 9.00
C GLY A 48 -9.38 1.84 7.91
N LEU A 49 -10.15 2.90 8.12
CA LEU A 49 -10.22 4.06 7.24
C LEU A 49 -9.48 5.24 7.88
N LEU A 50 -8.68 5.94 7.08
CA LEU A 50 -8.04 7.19 7.46
C LEU A 50 -8.70 8.35 6.71
N LEU A 51 -9.25 9.29 7.46
CA LEU A 51 -9.97 10.44 6.95
C LEU A 51 -9.27 11.75 7.35
N PRO A 52 -9.47 12.84 6.61
CA PRO A 52 -8.92 14.15 6.98
C PRO A 52 -9.54 14.69 8.29
N GLN A 53 -10.76 14.27 8.63
CA GLN A 53 -11.48 14.68 9.83
C GLN A 53 -12.38 13.56 10.35
N ALA A 54 -12.79 13.66 11.60
CA ALA A 54 -13.71 12.70 12.21
C ALA A 54 -15.09 12.71 11.53
N LEU A 55 -15.71 11.53 11.45
CA LEU A 55 -17.08 11.38 10.93
C LEU A 55 -18.12 11.69 12.02
N PRO A 56 -19.36 12.01 11.61
CA PRO A 56 -20.50 12.00 12.50
C PRO A 56 -20.63 10.63 13.23
N PRO A 57 -21.09 10.62 14.49
CA PRO A 57 -21.16 9.39 15.30
C PRO A 57 -21.91 8.23 14.63
N GLU A 58 -23.00 8.52 13.92
CA GLU A 58 -23.83 7.53 13.22
C GLU A 58 -23.05 6.84 12.09
N ALA A 59 -22.38 7.63 11.24
CA ALA A 59 -21.53 7.11 10.18
C ALA A 59 -20.34 6.32 10.76
N GLY A 60 -19.78 6.79 11.89
CA GLY A 60 -18.75 6.08 12.61
C GLY A 60 -19.19 4.71 13.13
N ALA A 61 -20.41 4.61 13.63
CA ALA A 61 -20.99 3.35 14.09
C ALA A 61 -21.22 2.37 12.94
N GLU A 62 -21.62 2.85 11.76
CA GLU A 62 -21.80 2.03 10.55
C GLU A 62 -20.47 1.45 10.09
N VAL A 63 -19.42 2.25 9.99
CA VAL A 63 -18.05 1.80 9.66
C VAL A 63 -17.58 0.73 10.66
N ALA A 64 -17.78 0.95 11.95
CA ALA A 64 -17.44 -0.02 12.99
C ALA A 64 -18.27 -1.31 12.88
N GLY A 65 -19.54 -1.22 12.47
CA GLY A 65 -20.41 -2.36 12.17
C GLY A 65 -19.89 -3.26 11.05
N HIS A 66 -19.11 -2.71 10.11
CA HIS A 66 -18.39 -3.47 9.07
C HIS A 66 -17.04 -4.03 9.54
N GLY A 67 -16.66 -3.81 10.80
CA GLY A 67 -15.41 -4.29 11.38
C GLY A 67 -14.18 -3.43 11.04
N LEU A 68 -14.41 -2.20 10.55
CA LEU A 68 -13.36 -1.25 10.20
C LEU A 68 -13.14 -0.24 11.32
N ALA A 69 -11.88 0.05 11.66
CA ALA A 69 -11.53 1.11 12.58
C ALA A 69 -11.53 2.48 11.87
N LEU A 70 -11.90 3.53 12.59
CA LEU A 70 -11.78 4.90 12.09
C LEU A 70 -10.56 5.59 12.67
N TRP A 71 -9.84 6.24 11.77
CA TRP A 71 -8.68 7.07 12.04
C TRP A 71 -8.85 8.42 11.37
N HIS A 72 -8.30 9.46 11.96
CA HIS A 72 -8.30 10.79 11.36
C HIS A 72 -6.96 11.48 11.56
N SER A 73 -6.66 12.42 10.67
CA SER A 73 -5.46 13.25 10.78
C SER A 73 -5.68 14.34 11.83
N GLU A 74 -4.77 14.43 12.78
CA GLU A 74 -4.71 15.50 13.78
C GLU A 74 -3.47 16.35 13.50
N GLY A 75 -3.64 17.37 12.68
CA GLY A 75 -2.51 18.13 12.14
C GLY A 75 -1.69 17.35 11.10
N PRO A 76 -0.53 17.90 10.71
CA PRO A 76 0.25 17.36 9.57
C PRO A 76 0.96 16.02 9.86
N ASN A 77 1.26 15.75 11.13
CA ASN A 77 2.19 14.67 11.49
C ASN A 77 1.59 13.62 12.44
N ARG A 78 0.32 13.71 12.78
CA ARG A 78 -0.32 12.80 13.73
C ARG A 78 -1.58 12.16 13.16
N ILE A 79 -1.71 10.86 13.37
CA ILE A 79 -2.87 10.06 12.99
C ILE A 79 -3.43 9.42 14.25
N CYS A 80 -4.68 9.71 14.57
CA CYS A 80 -5.35 9.27 15.79
C CYS A 80 -6.50 8.33 15.50
N ARG A 81 -6.71 7.34 16.37
CA ARG A 81 -7.88 6.46 16.31
C ARG A 81 -9.08 7.17 16.91
N SER A 82 -10.18 7.29 16.16
CA SER A 82 -11.34 8.09 16.56
C SER A 82 -12.01 7.59 17.84
N ALA A 83 -12.08 6.25 18.03
CA ALA A 83 -12.68 5.63 19.23
C ALA A 83 -11.71 5.50 20.42
N ALA A 84 -10.42 5.77 20.23
CA ALA A 84 -9.38 5.66 21.26
C ALA A 84 -8.26 6.67 20.96
N PRO A 85 -8.44 7.95 21.28
CA PRO A 85 -7.50 9.03 20.92
C PRO A 85 -6.08 8.85 21.48
N ASP A 86 -5.91 8.06 22.54
CA ASP A 86 -4.60 7.69 23.09
C ASP A 86 -3.81 6.77 22.13
N GLN A 87 -4.48 6.06 21.23
CA GLN A 87 -3.86 5.31 20.15
C GLN A 87 -3.58 6.24 18.98
N HIS A 88 -2.31 6.51 18.75
CA HIS A 88 -1.87 7.38 17.66
C HIS A 88 -0.54 6.90 17.09
N TYR A 89 -0.29 7.33 15.85
CA TYR A 89 0.96 7.11 15.12
C TYR A 89 1.48 8.43 14.57
N ALA A 90 2.77 8.50 14.34
CA ALA A 90 3.35 9.53 13.49
C ALA A 90 3.05 9.21 12.01
N ARG A 91 3.00 10.22 11.18
CA ARG A 91 2.82 10.09 9.74
C ARG A 91 4.17 9.87 9.07
N GLY A 92 4.30 8.80 8.30
CA GLY A 92 5.47 8.51 7.46
C GLY A 92 5.08 8.47 5.98
N VAL A 93 5.59 9.39 5.16
CA VAL A 93 5.30 9.43 3.72
C VAL A 93 6.59 9.23 2.95
N LEU A 94 6.80 8.01 2.43
CA LEU A 94 8.00 7.65 1.70
C LEU A 94 8.23 8.55 0.46
N ALA A 95 7.15 8.97 -0.22
CA ALA A 95 7.26 9.85 -1.37
C ALA A 95 7.93 11.19 -1.05
N LEU A 96 7.76 11.71 0.17
CA LEU A 96 8.40 12.95 0.61
C LEU A 96 9.87 12.75 1.01
N GLU A 97 10.15 11.63 1.67
CA GLU A 97 11.49 11.33 2.20
C GLU A 97 12.47 10.88 1.10
N VAL A 98 11.94 10.34 -0.02
CA VAL A 98 12.72 9.78 -1.13
C VAL A 98 12.59 10.62 -2.40
N MET A 99 12.77 11.92 -2.29
CA MET A 99 12.75 12.87 -3.43
C MET A 99 14.15 13.40 -3.78
N PRO A 100 14.59 13.41 -5.05
CA PRO A 100 14.07 12.59 -6.15
C PRO A 100 14.26 11.11 -5.86
N PHE A 101 13.43 10.25 -6.50
CA PHE A 101 13.49 8.82 -6.27
C PHE A 101 14.85 8.23 -6.63
N SER A 102 15.40 7.45 -5.72
CA SER A 102 16.44 6.47 -5.97
C SER A 102 16.32 5.31 -4.99
N VAL A 103 16.72 4.12 -5.42
CA VAL A 103 16.68 2.92 -4.57
C VAL A 103 17.63 3.07 -3.38
N GLU A 104 18.79 3.72 -3.58
CA GLU A 104 19.76 4.01 -2.52
C GLU A 104 19.18 4.90 -1.43
N LYS A 105 18.46 5.98 -1.81
CA LYS A 105 17.76 6.84 -0.84
C LYS A 105 16.69 6.07 -0.09
N LEU A 106 15.90 5.25 -0.79
CA LEU A 106 14.87 4.44 -0.16
C LEU A 106 15.47 3.48 0.87
N VAL A 107 16.57 2.80 0.53
CA VAL A 107 17.31 1.94 1.47
C VAL A 107 17.82 2.74 2.66
N ALA A 108 18.38 3.93 2.44
CA ALA A 108 18.88 4.79 3.51
C ALA A 108 17.74 5.23 4.46
N VAL A 109 16.59 5.65 3.93
CA VAL A 109 15.40 6.01 4.72
C VAL A 109 14.93 4.83 5.56
N LEU A 110 14.74 3.66 4.94
CA LEU A 110 14.28 2.47 5.66
C LEU A 110 15.28 2.03 6.75
N ASN A 111 16.58 2.08 6.48
CA ASN A 111 17.60 1.78 7.49
C ASN A 111 17.62 2.79 8.65
N THR A 112 17.39 4.08 8.36
CA THR A 112 17.31 5.12 9.40
C THR A 112 16.15 4.87 10.34
N HIS A 113 15.00 4.44 9.80
CA HIS A 113 13.78 4.25 10.58
C HIS A 113 13.56 2.82 11.09
N ARG A 114 14.38 1.83 10.68
CA ARG A 114 14.09 0.40 10.87
C ARG A 114 13.73 -0.01 12.30
N HIS A 115 14.32 0.61 13.32
CA HIS A 115 14.07 0.31 14.74
C HIS A 115 12.83 1.01 15.31
N ARG A 116 12.22 1.91 14.53
CA ARG A 116 11.07 2.74 14.92
C ARG A 116 9.96 2.72 13.87
N LEU A 117 10.00 1.78 12.93
CA LEU A 117 9.01 1.69 11.86
C LEU A 117 7.58 1.65 12.41
N ALA A 118 7.36 0.87 13.46
CA ALA A 118 6.04 0.66 14.07
C ALA A 118 5.46 1.92 14.76
N GLU A 119 6.26 2.96 14.97
CA GLU A 119 5.78 4.25 15.54
C GLU A 119 5.06 5.10 14.47
N ASN A 120 5.21 4.77 13.19
CA ASN A 120 4.65 5.51 12.07
C ASN A 120 3.61 4.69 11.32
N VAL A 121 2.64 5.39 10.70
CA VAL A 121 1.84 4.85 9.60
C VAL A 121 2.55 5.23 8.30
N TRP A 122 3.05 4.24 7.58
CA TRP A 122 3.80 4.44 6.33
C TRP A 122 2.86 4.42 5.12
N SER A 123 3.07 5.37 4.20
CA SER A 123 2.41 5.41 2.90
C SER A 123 3.42 5.67 1.78
N THR A 124 3.13 5.24 0.57
CA THR A 124 3.94 5.55 -0.62
C THR A 124 3.62 6.94 -1.16
N GLY A 125 2.39 7.43 -0.98
CA GLY A 125 1.95 8.76 -1.38
C GLY A 125 0.67 9.17 -0.67
N GLU A 126 0.19 10.37 -0.97
CA GLU A 126 -1.00 10.97 -0.39
C GLU A 126 -1.73 11.90 -1.38
N ALA A 127 -2.84 12.53 -0.92
CA ALA A 127 -3.66 13.39 -1.74
C ALA A 127 -2.94 14.65 -2.26
N ASP A 128 -1.92 15.12 -1.55
CA ASP A 128 -1.12 16.30 -1.88
C ASP A 128 0.24 15.96 -2.51
N GLN A 129 0.44 14.69 -2.90
CA GLN A 129 1.66 14.21 -3.51
C GLN A 129 1.40 13.54 -4.86
N PRO A 130 2.32 13.62 -5.80
CA PRO A 130 2.23 12.85 -7.03
C PRO A 130 2.11 11.35 -6.75
N ARG A 131 1.25 10.65 -7.49
CA ARG A 131 1.09 9.21 -7.34
C ARG A 131 2.39 8.48 -7.67
N VAL A 132 2.72 7.47 -6.86
CA VAL A 132 3.98 6.72 -6.92
C VAL A 132 4.26 6.10 -8.29
N VAL A 133 3.23 5.63 -8.99
CA VAL A 133 3.35 5.09 -10.36
C VAL A 133 3.92 6.12 -11.32
N SER A 134 3.46 7.37 -11.26
CA SER A 134 3.97 8.44 -12.13
C SER A 134 5.30 8.98 -11.65
N HIS A 135 5.47 9.14 -10.33
CA HIS A 135 6.64 9.79 -9.76
C HIS A 135 7.86 8.87 -9.69
N TRP A 136 7.71 7.68 -9.09
CA TRP A 136 8.79 6.70 -8.96
C TRP A 136 8.85 5.74 -10.15
N GLY A 137 7.69 5.32 -10.65
CA GLY A 137 7.56 4.40 -11.77
C GLY A 137 7.67 5.04 -13.15
N GLN A 138 7.81 6.38 -13.22
CA GLN A 138 7.86 7.14 -14.49
C GLN A 138 6.69 6.83 -15.44
N GLY A 139 5.52 6.51 -14.88
CA GLY A 139 4.32 6.17 -15.63
C GLY A 139 4.19 4.71 -16.04
N ASP A 140 5.16 3.86 -15.73
CA ASP A 140 5.05 2.41 -15.97
C ASP A 140 4.09 1.77 -14.96
N LEU A 141 2.92 1.32 -15.42
CA LEU A 141 1.88 0.76 -14.58
C LEU A 141 2.32 -0.52 -13.84
N ARG A 142 3.32 -1.26 -14.36
CA ARG A 142 3.88 -2.44 -13.69
C ARG A 142 4.53 -2.09 -12.36
N SER A 143 5.01 -0.86 -12.23
CA SER A 143 5.66 -0.36 -11.00
C SER A 143 4.73 -0.37 -9.79
N ALA A 144 3.40 -0.24 -9.99
CA ALA A 144 2.42 -0.26 -8.93
C ALA A 144 2.56 -1.50 -8.03
N GLN A 145 2.71 -2.68 -8.65
CA GLN A 145 2.82 -3.95 -7.92
C GLN A 145 4.10 -4.04 -7.08
N ALA A 146 5.22 -3.53 -7.61
CA ALA A 146 6.48 -3.50 -6.86
C ALA A 146 6.41 -2.57 -5.64
N PHE A 147 5.82 -1.37 -5.80
CA PHE A 147 5.67 -0.42 -4.68
C PHE A 147 4.64 -0.87 -3.65
N LEU A 148 3.54 -1.51 -4.09
CA LEU A 148 2.60 -2.18 -3.19
C LEU A 148 3.28 -3.30 -2.40
N THR A 149 4.13 -4.11 -3.04
CA THR A 149 4.90 -5.16 -2.36
C THR A 149 5.83 -4.57 -1.31
N LEU A 150 6.58 -3.54 -1.66
CA LEU A 150 7.45 -2.84 -0.73
C LEU A 150 6.69 -2.35 0.51
N LEU A 151 5.57 -1.63 0.29
CA LEU A 151 4.76 -1.08 1.38
C LEU A 151 4.13 -2.19 2.23
N ALA A 152 3.52 -3.19 1.60
CA ALA A 152 2.83 -4.27 2.30
C ALA A 152 3.76 -5.13 3.16
N LEU A 153 5.03 -5.22 2.83
CA LEU A 153 6.00 -6.00 3.59
C LEU A 153 6.65 -5.24 4.75
N LEU A 154 6.41 -3.94 4.90
CA LEU A 154 6.93 -3.24 6.08
C LEU A 154 6.27 -3.79 7.36
N PRO A 155 7.06 -4.24 8.36
CA PRO A 155 6.53 -4.64 9.68
C PRO A 155 6.19 -3.41 10.51
N ALA A 156 5.18 -2.69 10.08
CA ALA A 156 4.72 -1.41 10.63
C ALA A 156 3.27 -1.15 10.19
N PRO A 157 2.51 -0.27 10.83
CA PRO A 157 1.28 0.26 10.28
C PRO A 157 1.49 0.87 8.90
N ILE A 158 0.61 0.57 7.94
CA ILE A 158 0.67 1.13 6.59
C ILE A 158 -0.65 1.79 6.20
N CYS A 159 -0.58 2.67 5.23
CA CYS A 159 -1.75 3.33 4.66
C CYS A 159 -1.67 3.32 3.13
N LEU A 160 -2.68 2.74 2.49
CA LEU A 160 -2.90 2.89 1.06
C LEU A 160 -3.70 4.17 0.81
N TYR A 161 -3.26 5.00 -0.09
CA TYR A 161 -4.06 6.10 -0.59
C TYR A 161 -5.01 5.60 -1.68
N GLN A 162 -6.27 6.08 -1.68
CA GLN A 162 -7.29 5.63 -2.64
C GLN A 162 -6.76 5.59 -4.08
N GLY A 163 -6.94 4.45 -4.75
CA GLY A 163 -6.48 4.19 -6.11
C GLY A 163 -5.08 3.60 -6.22
N GLU A 164 -4.29 3.51 -5.14
CA GLU A 164 -3.01 2.78 -5.17
C GLU A 164 -3.22 1.28 -5.39
N GLU A 165 -4.28 0.72 -4.83
CA GLU A 165 -4.68 -0.68 -5.04
C GLU A 165 -5.04 -0.99 -6.49
N LEU A 166 -5.37 0.04 -7.27
CA LEU A 166 -5.68 -0.07 -8.70
C LEU A 166 -4.46 0.21 -9.58
N GLY A 167 -3.38 0.73 -9.00
CA GLY A 167 -2.21 1.20 -9.74
C GLY A 167 -2.46 2.50 -10.52
N LEU A 168 -3.31 3.39 -10.01
CA LEU A 168 -3.62 4.64 -10.72
C LEU A 168 -2.37 5.51 -10.87
N PRO A 169 -2.04 5.98 -12.08
CA PRO A 169 -1.06 7.03 -12.29
C PRO A 169 -1.60 8.40 -11.83
N HIS A 170 -0.73 9.39 -11.76
CA HIS A 170 -1.13 10.78 -11.57
C HIS A 170 -1.85 11.27 -12.82
N ALA A 171 -3.01 11.89 -12.69
CA ALA A 171 -3.78 12.35 -13.84
C ALA A 171 -3.10 13.54 -14.53
N ALA A 172 -2.93 13.42 -15.84
CA ALA A 172 -2.25 14.43 -16.65
C ALA A 172 -3.11 15.69 -16.86
N GLY A 173 -2.43 16.82 -17.06
CA GLY A 173 -3.08 18.07 -17.46
C GLY A 173 -3.80 18.83 -16.34
N LEU A 174 -3.75 18.34 -15.11
CA LEU A 174 -4.28 19.04 -13.94
C LEU A 174 -3.16 19.77 -13.19
N GLN A 175 -3.53 20.90 -12.56
CA GLN A 175 -2.63 21.61 -11.66
C GLN A 175 -2.41 20.80 -10.38
N GLU A 176 -1.17 20.76 -9.88
CA GLU A 176 -0.88 20.12 -8.61
C GLU A 176 -1.69 20.73 -7.44
N PRO A 177 -2.18 19.91 -6.50
CA PRO A 177 -2.04 18.44 -6.38
C PRO A 177 -3.20 17.65 -7.02
N HIS A 178 -4.04 18.28 -7.84
CA HIS A 178 -5.33 17.69 -8.29
C HIS A 178 -5.19 16.40 -9.10
N GLY A 179 -4.03 16.17 -9.73
CA GLY A 179 -3.78 14.91 -10.45
C GLY A 179 -3.80 13.66 -9.56
N ALA A 180 -3.49 13.80 -8.25
CA ALA A 180 -3.64 12.72 -7.28
C ALA A 180 -5.07 12.62 -6.71
N GLN A 181 -5.87 13.67 -6.81
CA GLN A 181 -7.17 13.83 -6.15
C GLN A 181 -8.37 13.53 -7.06
N THR A 182 -8.14 13.07 -8.29
CA THR A 182 -9.22 12.74 -9.23
C THR A 182 -10.14 11.63 -8.70
N PRO A 183 -11.42 11.59 -9.15
CA PRO A 183 -12.38 10.61 -8.69
C PRO A 183 -11.92 9.17 -8.88
N MET A 184 -12.31 8.30 -7.94
CA MET A 184 -12.10 6.87 -8.06
C MET A 184 -12.87 6.30 -9.26
N PRO A 185 -12.23 5.48 -10.10
CA PRO A 185 -12.87 4.87 -11.25
C PRO A 185 -13.65 3.62 -10.82
N TRP A 186 -14.87 3.81 -10.31
CA TRP A 186 -15.74 2.70 -9.91
C TRP A 186 -16.18 1.86 -11.12
N HIS A 187 -16.48 2.53 -12.25
CA HIS A 187 -16.94 1.94 -13.50
C HIS A 187 -16.12 2.43 -14.70
N GLU A 188 -16.07 1.64 -15.77
CA GLU A 188 -15.37 2.01 -17.01
C GLU A 188 -16.07 3.16 -17.75
N ALA A 189 -17.39 3.20 -17.71
CA ALA A 189 -18.17 4.28 -18.28
C ALA A 189 -18.13 5.51 -17.33
N PRO A 190 -18.04 6.73 -17.87
CA PRO A 190 -18.14 7.91 -17.04
C PRO A 190 -19.53 7.97 -16.40
N GLU A 191 -19.57 8.21 -15.10
CA GLU A 191 -20.80 8.61 -14.44
C GLU A 191 -21.25 9.93 -15.07
N GLN A 192 -22.53 10.04 -15.46
CA GLN A 192 -23.04 11.24 -16.13
C GLN A 192 -23.18 12.35 -15.07
N VAL A 193 -22.30 13.33 -15.14
CA VAL A 193 -22.48 14.59 -14.40
C VAL A 193 -23.47 15.44 -15.17
N THR A 194 -24.63 15.70 -14.59
CA THR A 194 -25.67 16.53 -15.16
C THR A 194 -25.29 18.01 -15.06
N ALA A 195 -25.12 18.65 -16.21
CA ALA A 195 -25.05 20.09 -16.53
C ALA A 195 -24.44 21.06 -15.48
N GLY A 196 -23.31 21.66 -15.84
CA GLY A 196 -22.61 22.73 -15.12
C GLY A 196 -21.15 22.82 -15.55
N GLU A 197 -20.37 23.72 -14.96
CA GLU A 197 -18.92 23.65 -15.05
C GLU A 197 -18.45 22.38 -14.35
N ILE A 198 -17.77 21.51 -15.09
CA ILE A 198 -17.26 20.24 -14.57
C ILE A 198 -15.94 20.52 -13.86
N HIS A 199 -15.95 20.34 -12.54
CA HIS A 199 -14.73 20.44 -11.74
C HIS A 199 -13.87 19.18 -11.84
N TRP A 200 -12.56 19.29 -11.56
CA TRP A 200 -11.60 18.19 -11.61
C TRP A 200 -12.01 16.99 -10.73
N TYR A 201 -12.70 17.21 -9.62
CA TYR A 201 -13.18 16.19 -8.69
C TYR A 201 -14.48 15.48 -9.14
N GLN A 202 -15.06 15.90 -10.27
CA GLN A 202 -16.28 15.33 -10.85
C GLN A 202 -16.02 14.43 -12.07
N GLN A 203 -14.79 14.41 -12.57
CA GLN A 203 -14.44 13.59 -13.73
C GLN A 203 -13.34 12.59 -13.42
N VAL A 204 -13.64 11.32 -13.67
CA VAL A 204 -12.61 10.28 -13.72
C VAL A 204 -11.65 10.59 -14.86
N ALA A 205 -10.36 10.68 -14.58
CA ALA A 205 -9.33 10.89 -15.58
C ALA A 205 -9.40 9.78 -16.65
N ILE A 206 -9.15 10.15 -17.91
CA ILE A 206 -9.32 9.23 -19.04
C ILE A 206 -8.41 8.00 -18.91
N GLU A 207 -7.20 8.19 -18.43
CA GLU A 207 -6.21 7.13 -18.16
C GLU A 207 -6.64 6.19 -17.02
N HIS A 208 -7.49 6.64 -16.10
CA HIS A 208 -7.98 5.83 -14.98
C HIS A 208 -9.14 4.90 -15.37
N ARG A 209 -9.87 5.21 -16.45
CA ARG A 209 -11.05 4.42 -16.87
C ARG A 209 -10.71 2.98 -17.20
N ALA A 210 -9.56 2.75 -17.84
CA ALA A 210 -9.07 1.40 -18.14
C ALA A 210 -8.69 0.61 -16.89
N LEU A 211 -8.46 1.30 -15.76
CA LEU A 211 -8.09 0.74 -14.46
C LEU A 211 -9.26 0.67 -13.49
N ALA A 212 -10.50 0.81 -13.97
CA ALA A 212 -11.70 0.84 -13.15
C ALA A 212 -11.86 -0.43 -12.29
N ILE A 213 -12.42 -0.25 -11.09
CA ILE A 213 -12.70 -1.33 -10.13
C ILE A 213 -13.54 -2.42 -10.78
N SER A 214 -14.62 -2.04 -11.49
CA SER A 214 -15.50 -2.99 -12.19
C SER A 214 -14.75 -3.92 -13.15
N ARG A 215 -13.71 -3.43 -13.82
CA ARG A 215 -12.86 -4.22 -14.70
C ARG A 215 -11.87 -5.08 -13.93
N GLN A 216 -11.13 -4.46 -13.00
CA GLN A 216 -10.07 -5.16 -12.26
C GLN A 216 -10.59 -6.29 -11.38
N GLN A 217 -11.82 -6.20 -10.88
CA GLN A 217 -12.47 -7.28 -10.12
C GLN A 217 -12.64 -8.58 -10.91
N HIS A 218 -12.70 -8.52 -12.22
CA HIS A 218 -12.89 -9.67 -13.11
C HIS A 218 -11.60 -10.14 -13.79
N ASP A 219 -10.49 -9.43 -13.58
CA ASP A 219 -9.15 -9.79 -14.09
C ASP A 219 -8.27 -10.32 -12.95
N ASN A 220 -7.95 -11.61 -13.00
CA ASN A 220 -7.11 -12.26 -11.98
C ASN A 220 -5.66 -11.73 -11.96
N ASN A 221 -5.21 -11.08 -13.02
CA ASN A 221 -3.88 -10.50 -13.14
C ASN A 221 -3.85 -8.99 -12.83
N SER A 222 -4.99 -8.42 -12.42
CA SER A 222 -5.10 -6.99 -12.11
C SER A 222 -4.29 -6.59 -10.89
N THR A 223 -3.95 -5.29 -10.81
CA THR A 223 -3.28 -4.71 -9.64
C THR A 223 -4.16 -4.83 -8.38
N LEU A 224 -5.48 -4.72 -8.52
CA LEU A 224 -6.44 -4.92 -7.42
C LEU A 224 -6.33 -6.32 -6.83
N ARG A 225 -6.33 -7.37 -7.68
CA ARG A 225 -6.19 -8.77 -7.22
C ARG A 225 -4.83 -9.03 -6.60
N TYR A 226 -3.80 -8.45 -7.19
CA TYR A 226 -2.45 -8.49 -6.64
C TYR A 226 -2.39 -7.84 -5.25
N CYS A 227 -2.96 -6.64 -5.09
CA CYS A 227 -3.04 -5.96 -3.81
C CYS A 227 -3.78 -6.78 -2.75
N GLN A 228 -4.93 -7.35 -3.09
CA GLN A 228 -5.70 -8.24 -2.19
C GLN A 228 -4.86 -9.41 -1.69
N ALA A 229 -4.11 -10.07 -2.58
CA ALA A 229 -3.24 -11.18 -2.21
C ALA A 229 -2.07 -10.73 -1.32
N LEU A 230 -1.48 -9.56 -1.58
CA LEU A 230 -0.46 -8.96 -0.70
C LEU A 230 -1.00 -8.63 0.70
N LEU A 231 -2.19 -8.06 0.80
CA LEU A 231 -2.80 -7.74 2.09
C LEU A 231 -3.18 -9.01 2.88
N ALA A 232 -3.50 -10.11 2.18
CA ALA A 232 -3.65 -11.41 2.82
C ALA A 232 -2.30 -11.95 3.34
N LEU A 233 -1.22 -11.83 2.55
CA LEU A 233 0.14 -12.22 2.95
C LEU A 233 0.61 -11.40 4.17
N ARG A 234 0.21 -10.14 4.25
CA ARG A 234 0.54 -9.25 5.37
C ARG A 234 0.02 -9.74 6.72
N GLN A 235 -0.95 -10.67 6.75
CA GLN A 235 -1.44 -11.27 7.99
C GLN A 235 -0.47 -12.32 8.59
N LEU A 236 0.63 -12.64 7.93
CA LEU A 236 1.65 -13.54 8.48
C LEU A 236 2.25 -12.96 9.77
N PRO A 237 2.45 -13.82 10.81
CA PRO A 237 3.02 -13.38 12.09
C PRO A 237 4.37 -12.65 11.93
N VAL A 238 5.20 -13.09 10.99
CA VAL A 238 6.50 -12.49 10.73
C VAL A 238 6.39 -11.02 10.26
N ILE A 239 5.28 -10.61 9.61
CA ILE A 239 5.03 -9.22 9.24
C ILE A 239 4.29 -8.48 10.36
N GLN A 240 3.28 -9.13 10.99
CA GLN A 240 2.45 -8.51 12.01
C GLN A 240 3.18 -8.26 13.33
N HIS A 241 4.23 -9.03 13.64
CA HIS A 241 4.95 -8.96 14.91
C HIS A 241 6.47 -8.92 14.74
N GLY A 242 6.95 -8.91 13.49
CA GLY A 242 8.37 -8.95 13.18
C GLY A 242 9.03 -7.58 13.20
N GLU A 243 10.34 -7.62 12.98
CA GLU A 243 11.21 -6.45 12.87
C GLU A 243 11.93 -6.48 11.52
N LEU A 244 12.14 -5.32 10.93
CA LEU A 244 12.96 -5.17 9.74
C LEU A 244 14.43 -5.30 10.13
N SER A 245 14.97 -6.51 10.00
CA SER A 245 16.34 -6.84 10.46
C SER A 245 17.41 -6.26 9.54
N SER A 246 17.15 -6.21 8.24
CA SER A 246 18.08 -5.68 7.25
C SER A 246 17.36 -5.13 6.03
N VAL A 247 17.91 -4.04 5.47
CA VAL A 247 17.54 -3.51 4.16
C VAL A 247 18.83 -3.25 3.39
N SER A 248 18.91 -3.82 2.19
CA SER A 248 20.02 -3.60 1.27
C SER A 248 19.53 -3.51 -0.17
N GLN A 249 20.38 -3.15 -1.09
CA GLN A 249 20.08 -3.21 -2.52
C GLN A 249 21.30 -3.67 -3.31
N GLN A 250 21.05 -4.27 -4.46
CA GLN A 250 22.03 -4.56 -5.48
C GLN A 250 21.38 -4.39 -6.85
N ASP A 251 22.01 -3.61 -7.72
CA ASP A 251 21.56 -3.37 -9.10
C ASP A 251 20.08 -2.92 -9.20
N GLY A 252 19.61 -2.14 -8.20
CA GLY A 252 18.23 -1.67 -8.14
C GLY A 252 17.21 -2.69 -7.61
N VAL A 253 17.64 -3.90 -7.27
CA VAL A 253 16.86 -4.90 -6.53
C VAL A 253 17.00 -4.63 -5.05
N ILE A 254 15.90 -4.28 -4.38
CA ILE A 254 15.88 -4.13 -2.93
C ILE A 254 15.71 -5.49 -2.27
N ARG A 255 16.44 -5.71 -1.18
CA ARG A 255 16.32 -6.86 -0.31
C ARG A 255 15.82 -6.41 1.06
N LEU A 256 14.70 -6.96 1.49
CA LEU A 256 14.18 -6.80 2.85
C LEU A 256 14.33 -8.13 3.59
N LEU A 257 14.83 -8.07 4.82
CA LEU A 257 14.88 -9.22 5.72
C LEU A 257 14.07 -8.89 6.97
N ILE A 258 13.00 -9.64 7.20
CA ILE A 258 12.10 -9.45 8.34
C ILE A 258 12.16 -10.71 9.20
N THR A 259 12.30 -10.54 10.51
CA THR A 259 12.42 -11.66 11.44
C THR A 259 11.42 -11.55 12.57
N HIS A 260 10.90 -12.68 12.99
CA HIS A 260 10.04 -12.83 14.17
C HIS A 260 10.24 -14.22 14.78
N GLN A 261 10.74 -14.27 16.01
CA GLN A 261 11.07 -15.54 16.68
C GLN A 261 12.02 -16.40 15.81
N ASP A 262 11.56 -17.58 15.42
CA ASP A 262 12.27 -18.54 14.55
C ASP A 262 11.92 -18.39 13.06
N GLN A 263 11.09 -17.42 12.69
CA GLN A 263 10.67 -17.17 11.32
C GLN A 263 11.50 -16.03 10.69
N CYS A 264 11.84 -16.22 9.43
CA CYS A 264 12.47 -15.20 8.59
C CYS A 264 11.72 -15.08 7.27
N LEU A 265 11.44 -13.86 6.86
CA LEU A 265 10.93 -13.51 5.54
C LEU A 265 12.00 -12.70 4.82
N GLU A 266 12.39 -13.15 3.64
CA GLU A 266 13.25 -12.42 2.72
C GLU A 266 12.44 -12.01 1.50
N ALA A 267 12.47 -10.73 1.15
CA ALA A 267 11.86 -10.22 -0.07
C ALA A 267 12.91 -9.59 -0.98
N LEU A 268 12.86 -9.95 -2.26
CA LEU A 268 13.63 -9.34 -3.34
C LEU A 268 12.64 -8.61 -4.24
N ILE A 269 12.82 -7.30 -4.42
CA ILE A 269 11.90 -6.45 -5.18
C ILE A 269 12.73 -5.65 -6.17
N ASN A 270 12.52 -5.91 -7.46
CA ASN A 270 13.14 -5.13 -8.53
C ASN A 270 12.38 -3.83 -8.74
N LEU A 271 13.00 -2.71 -8.42
CA LEU A 271 12.42 -1.37 -8.59
C LEU A 271 12.88 -0.69 -9.90
N GLN A 272 13.44 -1.46 -10.84
CA GLN A 272 13.87 -1.00 -12.15
C GLN A 272 12.91 -1.49 -13.25
N PRO A 273 12.79 -0.79 -14.38
CA PRO A 273 11.90 -1.17 -15.48
C PRO A 273 12.38 -2.36 -16.32
N TYR A 274 13.60 -2.85 -16.08
CA TYR A 274 14.26 -3.93 -16.81
C TYR A 274 14.61 -5.10 -15.90
N THR A 275 14.85 -6.26 -16.50
CA THR A 275 15.19 -7.49 -15.79
C THR A 275 16.53 -7.35 -15.07
N GLN A 276 16.58 -7.82 -13.82
CA GLN A 276 17.76 -7.82 -12.98
C GLN A 276 18.04 -9.21 -12.42
N PRO A 277 19.31 -9.61 -12.27
CA PRO A 277 19.65 -10.80 -11.52
C PRO A 277 19.28 -10.60 -10.04
N ALA A 278 18.85 -11.67 -9.40
CA ALA A 278 18.50 -11.67 -7.99
C ALA A 278 18.97 -12.97 -7.35
N VAL A 279 19.71 -12.86 -6.25
CA VAL A 279 20.24 -14.03 -5.54
C VAL A 279 19.62 -14.07 -4.15
N PRO A 280 18.71 -15.02 -3.84
CA PRO A 280 18.25 -15.20 -2.48
C PRO A 280 19.41 -15.59 -1.55
N SER A 281 19.30 -15.31 -0.27
CA SER A 281 20.36 -15.59 0.72
C SER A 281 20.69 -17.07 0.83
N GLU A 282 19.72 -17.94 0.55
CA GLU A 282 19.89 -19.39 0.50
C GLU A 282 19.16 -19.97 -0.71
N ALA A 283 19.85 -20.77 -1.51
CA ALA A 283 19.31 -21.34 -2.76
C ALA A 283 18.16 -22.31 -2.56
N THR A 284 17.97 -22.83 -1.35
CA THR A 284 16.98 -23.86 -1.00
C THR A 284 15.75 -23.32 -0.27
N ILE A 285 15.61 -22.02 -0.12
CA ILE A 285 14.47 -21.41 0.58
C ILE A 285 13.18 -21.63 -0.24
N PRO A 286 12.11 -22.16 0.36
CA PRO A 286 10.83 -22.29 -0.31
C PRO A 286 10.28 -20.92 -0.73
N LEU A 287 9.84 -20.80 -1.98
CA LEU A 287 9.22 -19.59 -2.50
C LEU A 287 7.80 -19.48 -1.96
N ALA A 288 7.57 -18.45 -1.12
CA ALA A 288 6.24 -18.15 -0.58
C ALA A 288 5.37 -17.33 -1.53
N TRP A 289 6.01 -16.50 -2.39
CA TRP A 289 5.36 -15.59 -3.32
C TRP A 289 6.29 -15.27 -4.48
N GLN A 290 5.74 -15.19 -5.70
CA GLN A 290 6.50 -14.73 -6.87
C GLN A 290 5.62 -13.97 -7.85
N HIS A 291 6.19 -12.93 -8.44
CA HIS A 291 5.61 -12.17 -9.54
C HIS A 291 6.74 -11.77 -10.50
N GLY A 292 6.62 -12.16 -11.78
CA GLY A 292 7.62 -11.83 -12.80
C GLY A 292 9.00 -12.47 -12.57
N VAL A 293 9.05 -13.62 -11.89
CA VAL A 293 10.28 -14.35 -11.59
C VAL A 293 10.59 -15.34 -12.69
N GLN A 294 11.86 -15.39 -13.10
CA GLN A 294 12.41 -16.39 -14.03
C GLN A 294 13.62 -17.06 -13.37
N GLN A 295 13.80 -18.34 -13.64
CA GLN A 295 14.96 -19.10 -13.19
C GLN A 295 15.60 -19.80 -14.38
N GLU A 296 16.88 -19.50 -14.63
CA GLU A 296 17.68 -20.07 -15.70
C GLU A 296 19.01 -20.55 -15.09
N ASP A 297 19.43 -21.79 -15.36
CA ASP A 297 20.70 -22.37 -14.89
C ASP A 297 21.02 -22.12 -13.41
N GLN A 298 20.02 -22.26 -12.53
CA GLN A 298 20.07 -21.98 -11.09
C GLN A 298 20.25 -20.49 -10.71
N GLN A 299 20.22 -19.59 -11.69
CA GLN A 299 20.18 -18.15 -11.45
C GLN A 299 18.75 -17.65 -11.45
N TRP A 300 18.46 -16.71 -10.54
CA TRP A 300 17.17 -16.05 -10.44
C TRP A 300 17.21 -14.70 -11.14
N PHE A 301 16.17 -14.41 -11.89
CA PHE A 301 15.96 -13.12 -12.54
C PHE A 301 14.60 -12.57 -12.18
N LEU A 302 14.58 -11.30 -11.86
CA LEU A 302 13.34 -10.54 -11.63
C LEU A 302 13.11 -9.64 -12.84
N ALA A 303 12.03 -9.85 -13.56
CA ALA A 303 11.57 -8.91 -14.60
C ALA A 303 11.45 -7.48 -14.05
N GLY A 304 11.32 -6.50 -14.92
CA GLY A 304 11.10 -5.12 -14.46
C GLY A 304 9.88 -5.02 -13.53
N PHE A 305 10.07 -4.43 -12.35
CA PHE A 305 9.06 -4.28 -11.29
C PHE A 305 8.51 -5.60 -10.73
N ALA A 306 9.29 -6.65 -10.79
CA ALA A 306 8.95 -7.97 -10.25
C ALA A 306 9.37 -8.13 -8.79
N SER A 307 8.81 -9.15 -8.13
CA SER A 307 9.15 -9.48 -6.73
C SER A 307 9.12 -10.98 -6.45
N ALA A 308 9.97 -11.40 -5.50
CA ALA A 308 9.99 -12.75 -4.96
C ALA A 308 10.07 -12.68 -3.42
N ILE A 309 9.30 -13.51 -2.72
CA ILE A 309 9.25 -13.55 -1.27
C ILE A 309 9.48 -14.99 -0.81
N PHE A 310 10.43 -15.14 0.10
CA PHE A 310 10.84 -16.42 0.66
C PHE A 310 10.55 -16.40 2.15
N THR A 311 10.11 -17.54 2.69
CA THR A 311 9.95 -17.74 4.13
C THR A 311 10.73 -18.96 4.57
N ARG A 312 11.37 -18.89 5.72
CA ARG A 312 12.09 -20.00 6.34
C ARG A 312 11.99 -19.94 7.86
N ASN A 313 12.20 -21.08 8.49
CA ASN A 313 12.45 -21.14 9.93
C ASN A 313 13.96 -20.96 10.17
N VAL A 314 14.32 -20.05 11.05
CA VAL A 314 15.71 -19.86 11.47
C VAL A 314 15.99 -20.91 12.55
N ASN A 315 16.71 -21.98 12.19
CA ASN A 315 17.16 -22.93 13.21
C ASN A 315 18.04 -22.20 14.23
N CYS A 316 17.76 -22.37 15.51
CA CYS A 316 18.49 -21.76 16.65
C CYS A 316 19.96 -22.19 16.79
N GLU A 317 20.54 -22.92 15.86
CA GLU A 317 21.90 -23.49 15.98
C GLU A 317 23.05 -22.52 15.72
N SER A 318 22.80 -21.27 15.32
CA SER A 318 23.89 -20.30 15.08
C SER A 318 24.11 -19.27 16.19
N ARG A 319 23.52 -19.43 17.37
CA ARG A 319 23.96 -18.74 18.57
C ARG A 319 25.00 -19.58 19.31
N GLY A 320 26.09 -19.88 18.61
CA GLY A 320 27.29 -20.46 19.20
C GLY A 320 27.88 -19.47 20.20
N VAL A 321 27.77 -19.86 21.43
CA VAL A 321 28.50 -19.35 22.59
C VAL A 321 29.98 -19.33 22.25
N THR A 322 30.56 -18.15 22.08
CA THR A 322 32.00 -17.93 22.33
C THR A 322 32.12 -17.51 23.79
N HIS A 323 32.18 -18.51 24.69
CA HIS A 323 32.89 -18.36 25.94
C HIS A 323 34.37 -18.69 25.66
N GLY A 324 35.19 -17.67 25.82
CA GLY A 324 36.64 -17.77 25.82
C GLY A 324 37.23 -16.45 26.27
#